data_ee33f9381f208844dae8f1a4139cc687
#
_entry.id   ee33f9381f208844dae8f1a4139cc687
#
_cell.length_a   1.000
_cell.length_b   1.000
_cell.length_c   1.000
_cell.angle_alpha   90.00
_cell.angle_beta   90.00
_cell.angle_gamma   90.00
#
_symmetry.space_group_name_H-M   'P 1'
#
loop_
_entity.id
_entity.type
_entity.pdbx_description
1 polymer ?
#
loop_
_entity_poly.entity_id
_entity_poly.type
_entity_poly.pdbx_seq_one_letter_code
_entity_poly.pdbx_strand_id
1 'polypeptide(L)'
;GAMEFLLINHPLDCPICDEAGECKLQDYAYKYSIGKSRFDEEKNHKDKRVELAPYVIFDQERCISCSRCIRYCEEVVGDPQLTFVNRGEKVTIETFPGKQLDNPYSMNVIELCPVGALTSRDFRFRARVWDMSHTDSICTGCARGCNMETWVRDNIVKRLIPRENMDVNQYWMCDYGRLNTYKFINDEATRVKSPMMREEDVSQDAGGLKDCDWDDAIARVISEIKNYKGDEIAFIASAYATLEDNFVLQRFAKEIVGSDNIAYIPHIEGEDDKLLLRADKTPNANGLKLLGIEPINGKFIDKILNKQ
;
A
#
# COMPACT_ATOMS: atom_id res chain seq x y z
N GLY A 1 -25.07 14.52 -26.92
CA GLY A 1 -25.12 15.84 -26.24
C GLY A 1 -24.17 15.89 -25.05
N ALA A 2 -24.50 15.26 -23.89
CA ALA A 2 -23.70 15.37 -22.67
C ALA A 2 -22.23 14.96 -22.87
N MET A 3 -21.97 13.87 -23.57
CA MET A 3 -20.60 13.42 -23.88
C MET A 3 -19.85 14.41 -24.78
N GLU A 4 -20.52 15.04 -25.73
CA GLU A 4 -19.90 16.06 -26.57
C GLU A 4 -19.43 17.26 -25.76
N PHE A 5 -20.22 17.70 -24.78
CA PHE A 5 -19.81 18.78 -23.87
C PHE A 5 -18.50 18.45 -23.14
N LEU A 6 -18.36 17.21 -22.64
CA LEU A 6 -17.15 16.78 -21.98
C LEU A 6 -15.96 16.66 -22.94
N LEU A 7 -16.21 16.34 -24.21
CA LEU A 7 -15.17 16.10 -25.22
C LEU A 7 -14.73 17.36 -25.99
N ILE A 8 -15.55 18.44 -26.00
CA ILE A 8 -15.24 19.67 -26.74
C ILE A 8 -13.81 20.14 -26.48
N ASN A 9 -13.45 20.34 -25.21
CA ASN A 9 -12.14 20.82 -24.84
C ASN A 9 -11.19 19.72 -24.30
N HIS A 10 -11.70 18.47 -24.18
CA HIS A 10 -10.85 17.38 -23.72
C HIS A 10 -9.75 17.08 -24.75
N PRO A 11 -8.46 17.01 -24.33
CA PRO A 11 -7.36 16.78 -25.28
C PRO A 11 -7.37 15.37 -25.83
N LEU A 12 -6.81 15.17 -27.03
CA LEU A 12 -6.64 13.86 -27.65
C LEU A 12 -5.40 13.12 -27.10
N ASP A 13 -5.31 13.07 -25.79
CA ASP A 13 -4.15 12.58 -25.04
C ASP A 13 -4.21 11.08 -24.68
N CYS A 14 -5.23 10.33 -25.10
CA CYS A 14 -5.35 8.92 -24.74
C CYS A 14 -4.05 8.11 -24.93
N PRO A 15 -3.27 8.31 -26.01
CA PRO A 15 -2.00 7.61 -26.21
C PRO A 15 -0.94 7.88 -25.14
N ILE A 16 -1.02 9.03 -24.46
CA ILE A 16 -0.09 9.45 -23.40
C ILE A 16 -0.75 9.61 -22.02
N CYS A 17 -2.02 9.27 -21.91
CA CYS A 17 -2.79 9.36 -20.67
C CYS A 17 -2.72 8.06 -19.89
N ASP A 18 -2.35 8.11 -18.61
CA ASP A 18 -2.28 6.90 -17.76
C ASP A 18 -3.65 6.29 -17.47
N GLU A 19 -4.73 7.05 -17.60
CA GLU A 19 -6.10 6.57 -17.43
C GLU A 19 -6.62 5.76 -18.63
N ALA A 20 -5.87 5.72 -19.76
CA ALA A 20 -6.29 4.97 -20.94
C ALA A 20 -6.44 3.47 -20.60
N GLY A 21 -7.61 2.91 -20.93
CA GLY A 21 -8.00 1.52 -20.64
C GLY A 21 -8.82 1.36 -19.35
N GLU A 22 -8.86 2.37 -18.49
CA GLU A 22 -9.72 2.41 -17.28
C GLU A 22 -10.57 3.71 -17.20
N CYS A 23 -10.53 4.54 -18.26
CA CYS A 23 -11.22 5.83 -18.36
C CYS A 23 -12.67 5.66 -18.82
N LYS A 24 -13.64 5.99 -17.97
CA LYS A 24 -15.07 5.94 -18.30
C LYS A 24 -15.45 6.90 -19.43
N LEU A 25 -14.78 8.05 -19.55
CA LEU A 25 -15.01 8.98 -20.66
C LEU A 25 -14.59 8.33 -22.00
N GLN A 26 -13.48 7.63 -22.03
CA GLN A 26 -13.00 6.90 -23.21
C GLN A 26 -13.98 5.78 -23.58
N ASP A 27 -14.39 4.94 -22.61
CA ASP A 27 -15.31 3.83 -22.83
C ASP A 27 -16.63 4.32 -23.42
N TYR A 28 -17.20 5.38 -22.86
CA TYR A 28 -18.46 5.95 -23.33
C TYR A 28 -18.30 6.65 -24.68
N ALA A 29 -17.17 7.29 -24.95
CA ALA A 29 -16.89 7.86 -26.26
C ALA A 29 -16.86 6.77 -27.33
N TYR A 30 -16.20 5.64 -27.09
CA TYR A 30 -16.21 4.50 -28.01
C TYR A 30 -17.60 3.88 -28.19
N LYS A 31 -18.34 3.72 -27.11
CA LYS A 31 -19.65 3.04 -27.12
C LYS A 31 -20.76 3.86 -27.79
N TYR A 32 -20.77 5.18 -27.62
CA TYR A 32 -21.90 6.03 -27.98
C TYR A 32 -21.58 7.09 -29.03
N SER A 33 -20.34 7.25 -29.43
CA SER A 33 -19.91 8.22 -30.43
C SER A 33 -20.02 7.62 -31.83
N ILE A 34 -20.22 8.48 -32.81
CA ILE A 34 -20.11 8.15 -34.23
C ILE A 34 -18.66 8.14 -34.75
N GLY A 35 -17.66 8.28 -33.85
CA GLY A 35 -16.25 8.31 -34.19
C GLY A 35 -15.78 9.58 -34.91
N LYS A 36 -16.62 10.61 -34.98
CA LYS A 36 -16.30 11.87 -35.67
C LYS A 36 -16.70 13.07 -34.80
N SER A 37 -15.77 14.00 -34.62
CA SER A 37 -16.06 15.28 -33.95
C SER A 37 -16.84 16.21 -34.89
N ARG A 38 -17.79 16.96 -34.32
CA ARG A 38 -18.47 18.08 -34.97
C ARG A 38 -17.89 19.43 -34.57
N PHE A 39 -16.94 19.42 -33.61
CA PHE A 39 -16.26 20.61 -33.12
C PHE A 39 -15.04 20.87 -34.02
N ASP A 40 -15.00 22.04 -34.62
CA ASP A 40 -14.00 22.49 -35.61
C ASP A 40 -13.17 23.68 -35.13
N GLU A 41 -13.46 24.23 -33.94
CA GLU A 41 -12.66 25.27 -33.31
C GLU A 41 -11.44 24.68 -32.57
N GLU A 42 -10.49 25.55 -32.23
CA GLU A 42 -9.34 25.16 -31.38
C GLU A 42 -9.80 24.86 -29.95
N LYS A 43 -9.25 23.80 -29.37
CA LYS A 43 -9.50 23.45 -27.97
C LYS A 43 -8.78 24.41 -27.03
N ASN A 44 -9.41 24.70 -25.90
CA ASN A 44 -8.78 25.52 -24.86
C ASN A 44 -7.58 24.79 -24.26
N HIS A 45 -6.46 25.49 -24.15
CA HIS A 45 -5.23 25.01 -23.54
C HIS A 45 -5.09 25.46 -22.10
N LYS A 46 -4.65 24.54 -21.24
CA LYS A 46 -4.34 24.78 -19.81
C LYS A 46 -3.04 24.07 -19.45
N ASP A 47 -2.55 24.30 -18.23
CA ASP A 47 -1.33 23.67 -17.76
C ASP A 47 -1.47 22.15 -17.59
N LYS A 48 -0.50 21.40 -18.11
CA LYS A 48 -0.56 19.92 -18.18
C LYS A 48 0.13 19.19 -17.05
N ARG A 49 1.03 19.82 -16.34
CA ARG A 49 1.81 19.17 -15.28
C ARG A 49 1.89 20.08 -14.07
N VAL A 50 0.76 20.21 -13.40
CA VAL A 50 0.69 20.96 -12.14
C VAL A 50 0.98 19.99 -11.00
N GLU A 51 1.96 20.33 -10.18
CA GLU A 51 2.28 19.59 -8.96
C GLU A 51 1.32 20.01 -7.85
N LEU A 52 0.19 19.33 -7.77
CA LEU A 52 -0.87 19.63 -6.81
C LEU A 52 -0.52 19.11 -5.41
N ALA A 53 0.23 18.01 -5.37
CA ALA A 53 0.55 17.26 -4.15
C ALA A 53 1.91 16.55 -4.29
N PRO A 54 2.50 16.08 -3.20
CA PRO A 54 3.71 15.26 -3.26
C PRO A 54 3.57 14.02 -4.14
N TYR A 55 2.37 13.42 -4.18
CA TYR A 55 2.11 12.15 -4.85
C TYR A 55 1.16 12.23 -6.03
N VAL A 56 0.53 13.37 -6.26
CA VAL A 56 -0.51 13.57 -7.29
C VAL A 56 -0.08 14.63 -8.28
N ILE A 57 -0.11 14.30 -9.56
CA ILE A 57 0.10 15.21 -10.69
C ILE A 57 -1.25 15.55 -11.31
N PHE A 58 -1.48 16.80 -11.55
CA PHE A 58 -2.71 17.30 -12.15
C PHE A 58 -2.49 17.79 -13.59
N ASP A 59 -3.34 17.35 -14.49
CA ASP A 59 -3.46 17.83 -15.87
C ASP A 59 -4.78 18.60 -16.00
N GLN A 60 -4.68 19.92 -16.10
CA GLN A 60 -5.83 20.80 -16.12
C GLN A 60 -6.67 20.66 -17.38
N GLU A 61 -6.07 20.33 -18.52
CA GLU A 61 -6.80 20.13 -19.78
C GLU A 61 -7.71 18.89 -19.74
N ARG A 62 -7.30 17.85 -19.02
CA ARG A 62 -8.09 16.62 -18.90
C ARG A 62 -9.21 16.72 -17.88
N CYS A 63 -9.20 17.74 -17.03
CA CYS A 63 -10.19 17.94 -15.98
C CYS A 63 -11.56 18.30 -16.56
N ILE A 64 -12.58 17.53 -16.17
CA ILE A 64 -14.00 17.76 -16.55
C ILE A 64 -14.77 18.57 -15.48
N SER A 65 -14.10 19.14 -14.51
CA SER A 65 -14.66 20.00 -13.45
C SER A 65 -15.84 19.35 -12.68
N CYS A 66 -15.75 18.04 -12.41
CA CYS A 66 -16.82 17.26 -11.76
C CYS A 66 -16.91 17.41 -10.24
N SER A 67 -15.98 18.12 -9.60
CA SER A 67 -15.86 18.35 -8.14
C SER A 67 -15.62 17.11 -7.25
N ARG A 68 -15.50 15.90 -7.76
CA ARG A 68 -15.36 14.70 -6.92
C ARG A 68 -14.18 14.77 -5.96
N CYS A 69 -13.01 15.19 -6.42
CA CYS A 69 -11.80 15.35 -5.60
C CYS A 69 -11.96 16.41 -4.51
N ILE A 70 -12.63 17.53 -4.80
CA ILE A 70 -12.91 18.60 -3.84
C ILE A 70 -13.83 18.06 -2.74
N ARG A 71 -14.96 17.50 -3.12
CA ARG A 71 -15.94 16.92 -2.21
C ARG A 71 -15.36 15.78 -1.37
N TYR A 72 -14.50 14.97 -1.95
CA TYR A 72 -13.81 13.92 -1.21
C TYR A 72 -12.96 14.48 -0.06
N CYS A 73 -12.15 15.49 -0.34
CA CYS A 73 -11.33 16.14 0.70
C CYS A 73 -12.20 16.75 1.80
N GLU A 74 -13.33 17.38 1.43
CA GLU A 74 -14.25 18.03 2.37
C GLU A 74 -15.12 17.02 3.14
N GLU A 75 -15.81 16.14 2.44
CA GLU A 75 -16.88 15.30 3.01
C GLU A 75 -16.35 14.00 3.63
N VAL A 76 -15.28 13.41 3.07
CA VAL A 76 -14.75 12.12 3.51
C VAL A 76 -13.54 12.29 4.42
N VAL A 77 -12.55 13.08 3.98
CA VAL A 77 -11.34 13.29 4.76
C VAL A 77 -11.58 14.31 5.89
N GLY A 78 -12.47 15.29 5.66
CA GLY A 78 -12.75 16.37 6.60
C GLY A 78 -11.66 17.46 6.60
N ASP A 79 -10.80 17.48 5.58
CA ASP A 79 -9.76 18.48 5.37
C ASP A 79 -9.88 19.07 3.95
N PRO A 80 -10.58 20.21 3.77
CA PRO A 80 -10.82 20.82 2.47
C PRO A 80 -9.55 21.49 1.94
N GLN A 81 -8.71 20.75 1.24
CA GLN A 81 -7.45 21.23 0.68
C GLN A 81 -7.57 21.70 -0.78
N LEU A 82 -8.66 21.34 -1.48
CA LEU A 82 -8.90 21.66 -2.89
C LEU A 82 -10.09 22.58 -3.07
N THR A 83 -10.01 23.47 -4.07
CA THR A 83 -11.12 24.32 -4.45
C THR A 83 -11.11 24.61 -5.95
N PHE A 84 -12.26 25.04 -6.51
CA PHE A 84 -12.29 25.63 -7.83
C PHE A 84 -11.81 27.09 -7.78
N VAL A 85 -10.99 27.44 -8.75
CA VAL A 85 -10.57 28.81 -9.01
C VAL A 85 -10.93 29.23 -10.43
N ASN A 86 -11.01 30.52 -10.64
CA ASN A 86 -11.43 31.12 -11.90
C ASN A 86 -12.89 30.79 -12.28
N ARG A 87 -13.31 31.12 -13.50
CA ARG A 87 -14.65 30.86 -14.03
C ARG A 87 -14.65 30.66 -15.53
N GLY A 88 -15.75 30.14 -16.07
CA GLY A 88 -15.89 29.87 -17.49
C GLY A 88 -14.88 28.86 -17.98
N GLU A 89 -14.28 29.08 -19.11
CA GLU A 89 -13.26 28.25 -19.74
C GLU A 89 -11.98 28.09 -18.92
N LYS A 90 -11.69 29.08 -18.05
CA LYS A 90 -10.49 29.11 -17.21
C LYS A 90 -10.66 28.38 -15.88
N VAL A 91 -11.84 27.85 -15.59
CA VAL A 91 -12.07 27.09 -14.35
C VAL A 91 -11.05 25.97 -14.20
N THR A 92 -10.40 25.89 -13.05
CA THR A 92 -9.47 24.84 -12.70
C THR A 92 -9.54 24.53 -11.20
N ILE A 93 -8.81 23.50 -10.77
CA ILE A 93 -8.71 23.13 -9.36
C ILE A 93 -7.34 23.55 -8.87
N GLU A 94 -7.30 24.16 -7.70
CA GLU A 94 -6.07 24.52 -7.01
C GLU A 94 -6.18 24.21 -5.51
N THR A 95 -5.03 24.18 -4.86
CA THR A 95 -4.95 24.15 -3.40
C THR A 95 -5.07 25.58 -2.87
N PHE A 96 -5.45 25.73 -1.60
CA PHE A 96 -5.44 27.03 -0.95
C PHE A 96 -4.01 27.59 -0.89
N PRO A 97 -3.81 28.92 -0.98
CA PRO A 97 -2.50 29.53 -0.90
C PRO A 97 -1.69 29.05 0.33
N GLY A 98 -0.47 28.58 0.08
CA GLY A 98 0.42 28.04 1.13
C GLY A 98 0.08 26.64 1.65
N LYS A 99 -0.91 25.96 1.07
CA LYS A 99 -1.26 24.57 1.36
C LYS A 99 -0.97 23.66 0.17
N GLN A 100 -0.77 22.40 0.43
CA GLN A 100 -0.68 21.35 -0.58
C GLN A 100 -1.77 20.31 -0.31
N LEU A 101 -2.04 19.45 -1.26
CA LEU A 101 -2.86 18.26 -1.08
C LEU A 101 -1.98 17.18 -0.45
N ASP A 102 -1.82 17.21 0.87
CA ASP A 102 -0.88 16.38 1.64
C ASP A 102 -1.52 15.59 2.78
N ASN A 103 -2.86 15.57 2.84
CA ASN A 103 -3.54 14.72 3.81
C ASN A 103 -3.19 13.23 3.59
N PRO A 104 -3.24 12.38 4.64
CA PRO A 104 -2.82 10.97 4.57
C PRO A 104 -3.58 10.09 3.57
N TYR A 105 -4.59 10.63 2.91
CA TYR A 105 -5.50 9.97 1.97
C TYR A 105 -5.53 10.64 0.60
N SER A 106 -4.56 11.51 0.33
CA SER A 106 -4.54 12.38 -0.85
C SER A 106 -4.63 11.62 -2.17
N MET A 107 -4.05 10.44 -2.26
CA MET A 107 -4.00 9.66 -3.48
C MET A 107 -5.35 9.03 -3.89
N ASN A 108 -6.35 8.97 -3.01
CA ASN A 108 -7.68 8.46 -3.40
C ASN A 108 -8.39 9.37 -4.42
N VAL A 109 -7.95 10.62 -4.56
CA VAL A 109 -8.48 11.50 -5.62
C VAL A 109 -8.16 10.98 -7.02
N ILE A 110 -7.17 10.09 -7.15
CA ILE A 110 -6.76 9.48 -8.43
C ILE A 110 -7.84 8.52 -8.91
N GLU A 111 -8.24 7.55 -8.08
CA GLU A 111 -9.30 6.59 -8.43
C GLU A 111 -10.69 7.22 -8.49
N LEU A 112 -10.90 8.31 -7.75
CA LEU A 112 -12.15 9.07 -7.83
C LEU A 112 -12.27 9.89 -9.12
N CYS A 113 -11.15 10.26 -9.72
CA CYS A 113 -11.13 11.05 -10.94
C CYS A 113 -11.62 10.18 -12.12
N PRO A 114 -12.72 10.53 -12.79
CA PRO A 114 -13.27 9.72 -13.87
C PRO A 114 -12.49 9.84 -15.19
N VAL A 115 -11.40 10.59 -15.19
CA VAL A 115 -10.54 10.88 -16.34
C VAL A 115 -9.09 11.02 -15.88
N GLY A 116 -8.14 10.96 -16.77
CA GLY A 116 -6.70 11.05 -16.45
C GLY A 116 -6.21 12.46 -16.09
N ALA A 117 -7.05 13.24 -15.39
CA ALA A 117 -6.64 14.55 -14.90
C ALA A 117 -5.78 14.47 -13.64
N LEU A 118 -6.09 13.56 -12.72
CA LEU A 118 -5.30 13.31 -11.52
C LEU A 118 -4.61 11.97 -11.67
N THR A 119 -3.29 11.95 -11.59
CA THR A 119 -2.47 10.74 -11.81
C THR A 119 -1.43 10.58 -10.72
N SER A 120 -1.06 9.33 -10.44
CA SER A 120 -0.02 9.03 -9.46
C SER A 120 1.37 9.45 -9.98
N ARG A 121 2.08 10.26 -9.22
CA ARG A 121 3.49 10.60 -9.54
C ARG A 121 4.37 9.35 -9.61
N ASP A 122 4.12 8.38 -8.73
CA ASP A 122 4.91 7.15 -8.63
C ASP A 122 4.64 6.19 -9.79
N PHE A 123 3.37 6.08 -10.23
CA PHE A 123 2.97 5.15 -11.29
C PHE A 123 3.05 5.75 -12.70
N ARG A 124 2.96 7.07 -12.85
CA ARG A 124 2.85 7.75 -14.15
C ARG A 124 3.87 7.25 -15.16
N PHE A 125 3.38 6.82 -16.32
CA PHE A 125 4.15 6.30 -17.47
C PHE A 125 4.95 5.01 -17.24
N ARG A 126 4.67 4.26 -16.17
CA ARG A 126 5.39 3.01 -15.87
C ARG A 126 4.83 1.79 -16.58
N ALA A 127 3.53 1.74 -16.78
CA ALA A 127 2.86 0.62 -17.45
C ALA A 127 1.50 1.03 -17.98
N ARG A 128 0.96 0.25 -18.91
CA ARG A 128 -0.43 0.35 -19.35
C ARG A 128 -1.28 -0.68 -18.61
N VAL A 129 -2.55 -0.35 -18.38
CA VAL A 129 -3.47 -1.22 -17.65
C VAL A 129 -3.57 -2.60 -18.29
N TRP A 130 -3.67 -2.67 -19.62
CA TRP A 130 -3.76 -3.93 -20.38
C TRP A 130 -2.46 -4.76 -20.40
N ASP A 131 -1.34 -4.18 -19.99
CA ASP A 131 -0.05 -4.88 -19.86
C ASP A 131 0.18 -5.43 -18.46
N MET A 132 -0.74 -5.22 -17.55
CA MET A 132 -0.63 -5.62 -16.15
C MET A 132 -1.65 -6.71 -15.80
N SER A 133 -1.29 -7.56 -14.86
CA SER A 133 -2.21 -8.41 -14.13
C SER A 133 -2.45 -7.85 -12.73
N HIS A 134 -3.58 -8.17 -12.13
CA HIS A 134 -3.84 -7.83 -10.74
C HIS A 134 -4.30 -9.04 -9.94
N THR A 135 -4.08 -8.96 -8.64
CA THR A 135 -4.50 -9.97 -7.66
C THR A 135 -5.04 -9.26 -6.44
N ASP A 136 -6.15 -9.77 -5.93
CA ASP A 136 -6.76 -9.32 -4.69
C ASP A 136 -5.82 -9.60 -3.51
N SER A 137 -5.66 -8.61 -2.65
CA SER A 137 -4.75 -8.71 -1.51
C SER A 137 -5.26 -7.86 -0.33
N ILE A 138 -4.51 -7.90 0.76
CA ILE A 138 -4.74 -7.12 1.98
C ILE A 138 -3.50 -6.29 2.28
N CYS A 139 -3.72 -5.02 2.61
CA CYS A 139 -2.65 -4.10 2.97
C CYS A 139 -1.97 -4.52 4.28
N THR A 140 -0.64 -4.57 4.26
CA THR A 140 0.20 -4.94 5.41
C THR A 140 0.73 -3.72 6.20
N GLY A 141 0.22 -2.52 5.92
CA GLY A 141 0.74 -1.29 6.51
C GLY A 141 0.30 -1.01 7.96
N CYS A 142 -0.80 -1.59 8.39
CA CYS A 142 -1.30 -1.45 9.78
C CYS A 142 -2.40 -2.49 10.08
N ALA A 143 -2.84 -2.53 11.34
CA ALA A 143 -3.87 -3.45 11.83
C ALA A 143 -5.28 -3.24 11.21
N ARG A 144 -5.50 -2.25 10.35
CA ARG A 144 -6.77 -2.07 9.64
C ARG A 144 -7.02 -3.17 8.62
N GLY A 145 -5.98 -3.63 7.92
CA GLY A 145 -6.12 -4.69 6.92
C GLY A 145 -6.96 -4.28 5.72
N CYS A 146 -6.76 -3.08 5.18
CA CYS A 146 -7.49 -2.57 4.01
C CYS A 146 -7.40 -3.54 2.84
N ASN A 147 -8.53 -3.81 2.19
CA ASN A 147 -8.59 -4.60 0.98
C ASN A 147 -8.02 -3.79 -0.18
N MET A 148 -7.18 -4.41 -1.00
CA MET A 148 -6.50 -3.77 -2.11
C MET A 148 -6.30 -4.74 -3.27
N GLU A 149 -6.00 -4.18 -4.44
CA GLU A 149 -5.48 -4.90 -5.59
C GLU A 149 -4.00 -4.61 -5.76
N THR A 150 -3.23 -5.65 -5.98
CA THR A 150 -1.81 -5.57 -6.31
C THR A 150 -1.63 -5.72 -7.81
N TRP A 151 -1.18 -4.67 -8.47
CA TRP A 151 -1.00 -4.64 -9.92
C TRP A 151 0.46 -4.87 -10.29
N VAL A 152 0.69 -5.90 -11.11
CA VAL A 152 2.02 -6.44 -11.42
C VAL A 152 2.27 -6.46 -12.93
N ARG A 153 3.50 -6.13 -13.32
CA ARG A 153 4.04 -6.36 -14.67
C ARG A 153 5.47 -6.84 -14.55
N ASP A 154 5.83 -7.87 -15.31
CA ASP A 154 7.18 -8.45 -15.33
C ASP A 154 7.67 -8.87 -13.93
N ASN A 155 6.77 -9.45 -13.13
CA ASN A 155 7.00 -9.85 -11.72
C ASN A 155 7.40 -8.69 -10.79
N ILE A 156 7.09 -7.45 -11.17
CA ILE A 156 7.34 -6.24 -10.38
C ILE A 156 6.00 -5.59 -10.04
N VAL A 157 5.76 -5.33 -8.76
CA VAL A 157 4.58 -4.57 -8.32
C VAL A 157 4.72 -3.13 -8.80
N LYS A 158 3.75 -2.68 -9.59
CA LYS A 158 3.74 -1.35 -10.21
C LYS A 158 2.89 -0.35 -9.42
N ARG A 159 1.75 -0.81 -8.89
CA ARG A 159 0.86 0.02 -8.05
C ARG A 159 0.01 -0.86 -7.13
N LEU A 160 -0.46 -0.25 -6.05
CA LEU A 160 -1.51 -0.75 -5.17
C LEU A 160 -2.69 0.21 -5.25
N ILE A 161 -3.89 -0.32 -5.44
CA ILE A 161 -5.13 0.47 -5.44
C ILE A 161 -6.13 -0.11 -4.44
N PRO A 162 -7.01 0.71 -3.84
CA PRO A 162 -8.03 0.21 -2.93
C PRO A 162 -9.04 -0.67 -3.68
N ARG A 163 -9.44 -1.76 -3.03
CA ARG A 163 -10.57 -2.60 -3.43
C ARG A 163 -11.71 -2.41 -2.43
N GLU A 164 -12.93 -2.33 -2.96
CA GLU A 164 -14.12 -2.12 -2.14
C GLU A 164 -14.29 -3.23 -1.09
N ASN A 165 -14.43 -2.82 0.16
CA ASN A 165 -14.92 -3.63 1.27
C ASN A 165 -15.61 -2.74 2.29
N MET A 166 -16.94 -2.75 2.32
CA MET A 166 -17.74 -1.87 3.17
C MET A 166 -17.51 -2.06 4.66
N ASP A 167 -17.10 -3.27 5.09
CA ASP A 167 -16.88 -3.60 6.51
C ASP A 167 -15.48 -3.17 7.00
N VAL A 168 -14.51 -2.97 6.09
CA VAL A 168 -13.12 -2.70 6.46
C VAL A 168 -12.68 -1.30 6.04
N ASN A 169 -12.58 -1.04 4.75
CA ASN A 169 -12.00 0.21 4.22
C ASN A 169 -12.93 0.97 3.26
N GLN A 170 -14.17 0.50 3.09
CA GLN A 170 -15.10 1.03 2.11
C GLN A 170 -14.43 1.06 0.72
N TYR A 171 -14.10 2.25 0.22
CA TYR A 171 -13.46 2.48 -1.08
C TYR A 171 -12.04 3.05 -0.96
N TRP A 172 -11.52 3.21 0.27
CA TRP A 172 -10.37 4.07 0.53
C TRP A 172 -9.12 3.29 0.95
N MET A 173 -7.97 3.90 0.72
CA MET A 173 -6.67 3.43 1.18
C MET A 173 -5.80 4.62 1.57
N CYS A 174 -5.02 4.51 2.64
CA CYS A 174 -4.08 5.57 3.00
C CYS A 174 -2.86 5.59 2.09
N ASP A 175 -2.24 6.76 1.94
CA ASP A 175 -1.08 6.97 1.09
C ASP A 175 0.13 6.16 1.58
N TYR A 176 0.29 5.99 2.89
CA TYR A 176 1.33 5.15 3.47
C TYR A 176 1.21 3.68 2.99
N GLY A 177 0.03 3.08 3.14
CA GLY A 177 -0.22 1.71 2.70
C GLY A 177 0.00 1.53 1.21
N ARG A 178 -0.40 2.53 0.42
CA ARG A 178 -0.28 2.54 -1.03
C ARG A 178 1.16 2.63 -1.52
N LEU A 179 1.99 3.45 -0.88
CA LEU A 179 3.33 3.78 -1.39
C LEU A 179 4.46 2.98 -0.74
N ASN A 180 4.30 2.58 0.52
CA ASN A 180 5.42 2.04 1.27
C ASN A 180 5.40 0.51 1.40
N THR A 181 4.22 -0.12 1.37
CA THR A 181 4.10 -1.55 1.66
C THR A 181 4.63 -2.48 0.56
N TYR A 182 4.86 -1.97 -0.66
CA TYR A 182 5.37 -2.80 -1.77
C TYR A 182 6.83 -2.52 -2.17
N LYS A 183 7.42 -1.42 -1.72
CA LYS A 183 8.79 -1.04 -2.13
C LYS A 183 9.81 -2.11 -1.77
N PHE A 184 9.73 -2.65 -0.56
CA PHE A 184 10.60 -3.73 -0.12
C PHE A 184 10.35 -5.06 -0.85
N ILE A 185 9.15 -5.29 -1.40
CA ILE A 185 8.84 -6.49 -2.19
C ILE A 185 9.63 -6.48 -3.50
N ASN A 186 9.78 -5.31 -4.11
CA ASN A 186 10.54 -5.11 -5.34
C ASN A 186 12.05 -5.00 -5.12
N ASP A 187 12.50 -4.79 -3.89
CA ASP A 187 13.91 -4.65 -3.55
C ASP A 187 14.56 -6.02 -3.32
N GLU A 188 15.13 -6.56 -4.38
CA GLU A 188 15.82 -7.85 -4.30
C GLU A 188 17.09 -7.82 -3.44
N ALA A 189 17.68 -6.67 -3.22
CA ALA A 189 18.94 -6.54 -2.47
C ALA A 189 18.72 -6.77 -0.96
N THR A 190 17.53 -6.43 -0.45
CA THR A 190 17.20 -6.58 0.98
C THR A 190 16.53 -7.91 1.31
N ARG A 191 16.14 -8.71 0.30
CA ARG A 191 15.47 -10.00 0.52
C ARG A 191 16.47 -11.10 0.87
N VAL A 192 16.19 -11.81 1.96
CA VAL A 192 16.89 -13.07 2.28
C VAL A 192 16.46 -14.11 1.26
N LYS A 193 17.39 -14.65 0.47
CA LYS A 193 17.14 -15.59 -0.64
C LYS A 193 17.46 -17.04 -0.28
N SER A 194 18.32 -17.23 0.71
CA SER A 194 18.80 -18.55 1.17
C SER A 194 18.94 -18.54 2.69
N PRO A 195 18.93 -19.72 3.33
CA PRO A 195 19.34 -19.81 4.72
C PRO A 195 20.78 -19.35 4.89
N MET A 196 21.08 -18.77 6.04
CA MET A 196 22.43 -18.30 6.35
C MET A 196 22.82 -18.75 7.75
N MET A 197 24.05 -19.20 7.91
CA MET A 197 24.65 -19.57 9.19
C MET A 197 25.90 -18.76 9.48
N ARG A 198 26.18 -18.55 10.76
CA ARG A 198 27.45 -17.96 11.22
C ARG A 198 28.49 -19.06 11.36
N GLU A 199 29.71 -18.82 10.87
CA GLU A 199 30.84 -19.70 11.10
C GLU A 199 31.29 -19.61 12.57
N GLU A 200 31.67 -20.76 13.16
CA GLU A 200 32.00 -20.86 14.59
C GLU A 200 33.24 -20.09 14.98
N ASP A 201 34.17 -19.81 14.04
CA ASP A 201 35.45 -19.19 14.28
C ASP A 201 35.51 -17.66 14.08
N VAL A 202 34.37 -17.01 13.76
CA VAL A 202 34.36 -15.57 13.50
C VAL A 202 33.89 -14.82 14.74
N SER A 203 34.72 -13.89 15.23
CA SER A 203 34.37 -13.02 16.36
C SER A 203 33.02 -12.34 16.16
N GLN A 204 32.26 -12.11 17.23
CA GLN A 204 30.88 -11.60 17.20
C GLN A 204 30.71 -10.25 16.46
N ASP A 205 31.78 -9.50 16.25
CA ASP A 205 31.76 -8.18 15.62
C ASP A 205 31.93 -8.20 14.08
N ALA A 206 32.34 -9.30 13.49
CA ALA A 206 32.47 -9.43 12.04
C ALA A 206 31.25 -10.18 11.50
N GLY A 207 30.34 -9.50 10.84
CA GLY A 207 29.08 -10.01 10.28
C GLY A 207 29.20 -11.20 9.31
N GLY A 208 29.74 -12.32 9.80
CA GLY A 208 30.07 -13.52 9.04
C GLY A 208 28.90 -14.49 8.83
N LEU A 209 27.73 -13.99 8.37
CA LEU A 209 26.68 -14.87 7.87
C LEU A 209 27.03 -15.35 6.46
N LYS A 210 27.03 -16.66 6.23
CA LYS A 210 27.24 -17.29 4.93
C LYS A 210 26.01 -18.09 4.51
N ASP A 211 25.73 -18.10 3.22
CA ASP A 211 24.68 -18.96 2.66
C ASP A 211 24.97 -20.42 2.96
N CYS A 212 23.92 -21.17 3.26
CA CYS A 212 23.98 -22.60 3.52
C CYS A 212 22.76 -23.31 2.92
N ASP A 213 22.79 -24.62 2.88
CA ASP A 213 21.64 -25.44 2.48
C ASP A 213 20.58 -25.49 3.59
N TRP A 214 19.33 -25.75 3.20
CA TRP A 214 18.22 -25.92 4.14
C TRP A 214 18.45 -27.08 5.11
N ASP A 215 19.01 -28.17 4.63
CA ASP A 215 19.29 -29.36 5.47
C ASP A 215 20.30 -29.03 6.56
N ASP A 216 21.36 -28.30 6.22
CA ASP A 216 22.37 -27.86 7.19
C ASP A 216 21.79 -26.88 8.20
N ALA A 217 20.99 -25.90 7.74
CA ALA A 217 20.35 -24.94 8.63
C ALA A 217 19.40 -25.63 9.62
N ILE A 218 18.56 -26.55 9.13
CA ILE A 218 17.62 -27.29 9.96
C ILE A 218 18.36 -28.23 10.92
N ALA A 219 19.39 -28.92 10.47
CA ALA A 219 20.22 -29.76 11.34
C ALA A 219 20.87 -28.97 12.48
N ARG A 220 21.36 -27.76 12.18
CA ARG A 220 21.94 -26.88 13.21
C ARG A 220 20.88 -26.44 14.22
N VAL A 221 19.69 -25.98 13.76
CA VAL A 221 18.60 -25.59 14.65
C VAL A 221 18.18 -26.75 15.56
N ILE A 222 18.04 -27.96 15.02
CA ILE A 222 17.67 -29.16 15.80
C ILE A 222 18.75 -29.46 16.84
N SER A 223 20.03 -29.39 16.48
CA SER A 223 21.14 -29.64 17.41
C SER A 223 21.15 -28.66 18.56
N GLU A 224 20.92 -27.36 18.26
CA GLU A 224 20.88 -26.30 19.28
C GLU A 224 19.68 -26.46 20.24
N ILE A 225 18.48 -26.68 19.70
CA ILE A 225 17.27 -26.85 20.51
C ILE A 225 17.41 -28.04 21.48
N LYS A 226 18.06 -29.14 21.08
CA LYS A 226 18.27 -30.29 21.92
C LYS A 226 19.19 -30.06 23.13
N ASN A 227 19.97 -28.99 23.13
CA ASN A 227 20.86 -28.62 24.24
C ASN A 227 20.13 -27.94 25.40
N TYR A 228 18.86 -27.55 25.20
CA TYR A 228 18.08 -26.79 26.17
C TYR A 228 16.77 -27.52 26.48
N LYS A 229 16.21 -27.23 27.67
CA LYS A 229 14.84 -27.65 28.01
C LYS A 229 13.83 -26.70 27.43
N GLY A 230 12.59 -27.14 27.27
CA GLY A 230 11.52 -26.31 26.67
C GLY A 230 11.30 -25.00 27.41
N ASP A 231 11.37 -24.97 28.73
CA ASP A 231 11.24 -23.78 29.56
C ASP A 231 12.41 -22.79 29.45
N GLU A 232 13.57 -23.22 28.95
CA GLU A 232 14.74 -22.39 28.67
C GLU A 232 14.72 -21.76 27.26
N ILE A 233 13.75 -22.15 26.42
CA ILE A 233 13.61 -21.67 25.03
C ILE A 233 12.44 -20.69 24.94
N ALA A 234 12.66 -19.54 24.33
CA ALA A 234 11.63 -18.56 24.04
C ALA A 234 11.45 -18.36 22.53
N PHE A 235 10.20 -18.20 22.10
CA PHE A 235 9.85 -17.96 20.72
C PHE A 235 9.29 -16.53 20.55
N ILE A 236 9.80 -15.83 19.55
CA ILE A 236 9.27 -14.52 19.17
C ILE A 236 8.48 -14.68 17.87
N ALA A 237 7.16 -14.64 17.98
CA ALA A 237 6.24 -14.66 16.85
C ALA A 237 6.24 -13.31 16.12
N SER A 238 5.74 -13.27 14.91
CA SER A 238 5.69 -12.05 14.12
C SER A 238 4.24 -11.67 13.76
N ALA A 239 3.84 -10.48 14.15
CA ALA A 239 2.55 -9.91 13.72
C ALA A 239 2.55 -9.46 12.24
N TYR A 240 3.65 -9.60 11.52
CA TYR A 240 3.74 -9.45 10.06
C TYR A 240 3.61 -10.78 9.31
N ALA A 241 3.74 -11.92 10.00
CA ALA A 241 3.52 -13.23 9.43
C ALA A 241 2.01 -13.58 9.40
N THR A 242 1.64 -14.57 8.61
CA THR A 242 0.24 -15.02 8.51
C THR A 242 -0.23 -15.67 9.80
N LEU A 243 -1.54 -15.86 9.93
CA LEU A 243 -2.13 -16.58 11.05
C LEU A 243 -1.64 -18.04 11.09
N GLU A 244 -1.56 -18.65 9.91
CA GLU A 244 -1.11 -20.02 9.70
C GLU A 244 0.35 -20.21 10.13
N ASP A 245 1.25 -19.31 9.73
CA ASP A 245 2.65 -19.36 10.13
C ASP A 245 2.81 -19.28 11.65
N ASN A 246 2.09 -18.36 12.27
CA ASN A 246 2.12 -18.20 13.72
C ASN A 246 1.48 -19.39 14.45
N PHE A 247 0.44 -19.98 13.89
CA PHE A 247 -0.18 -21.21 14.43
C PHE A 247 0.80 -22.39 14.39
N VAL A 248 1.50 -22.57 13.27
CA VAL A 248 2.52 -23.63 13.14
C VAL A 248 3.68 -23.38 14.10
N LEU A 249 4.14 -22.13 14.23
CA LEU A 249 5.17 -21.77 15.20
C LEU A 249 4.74 -22.09 16.63
N GLN A 250 3.49 -21.76 17.00
CA GLN A 250 2.95 -22.05 18.33
C GLN A 250 2.87 -23.57 18.59
N ARG A 251 2.40 -24.34 17.61
CA ARG A 251 2.38 -25.80 17.73
C ARG A 251 3.78 -26.39 17.88
N PHE A 252 4.72 -25.92 17.08
CA PHE A 252 6.12 -26.34 17.19
C PHE A 252 6.68 -26.01 18.59
N ALA A 253 6.48 -24.81 19.10
CA ALA A 253 6.91 -24.41 20.43
C ALA A 253 6.34 -25.32 21.53
N LYS A 254 5.02 -25.51 21.54
CA LYS A 254 4.30 -26.22 22.61
C LYS A 254 4.41 -27.75 22.50
N GLU A 255 4.17 -28.30 21.31
CA GLU A 255 4.03 -29.76 21.12
C GLU A 255 5.37 -30.46 20.89
N ILE A 256 6.33 -29.79 20.24
CA ILE A 256 7.63 -30.39 19.88
C ILE A 256 8.72 -29.97 20.86
N VAL A 257 8.84 -28.68 21.16
CA VAL A 257 9.89 -28.16 22.04
C VAL A 257 9.47 -28.21 23.51
N GLY A 258 8.17 -28.16 23.80
CA GLY A 258 7.63 -28.13 25.17
C GLY A 258 7.78 -26.75 25.82
N SER A 259 7.77 -25.68 25.02
CA SER A 259 7.88 -24.30 25.50
C SER A 259 6.55 -23.56 25.44
N ASP A 260 6.15 -22.97 26.57
CA ASP A 260 5.05 -22.01 26.63
C ASP A 260 5.52 -20.54 26.52
N ASN A 261 6.83 -20.32 26.36
CA ASN A 261 7.44 -19.00 26.27
C ASN A 261 7.33 -18.47 24.83
N ILE A 262 6.15 -17.97 24.45
CA ILE A 262 5.90 -17.40 23.14
C ILE A 262 5.27 -16.02 23.29
N ALA A 263 5.81 -15.03 22.58
CA ALA A 263 5.32 -13.65 22.58
C ALA A 263 5.60 -13.00 21.21
N TYR A 264 5.06 -11.81 20.95
CA TYR A 264 5.39 -11.04 19.74
C TYR A 264 5.78 -9.61 20.10
N ILE A 265 6.53 -8.95 19.21
CA ILE A 265 6.91 -7.55 19.38
C ILE A 265 5.85 -6.68 18.68
N PRO A 266 5.10 -5.85 19.43
CA PRO A 266 4.15 -4.92 18.84
C PRO A 266 4.89 -3.73 18.19
N HIS A 267 4.30 -3.15 17.16
CA HIS A 267 4.77 -1.92 16.55
C HIS A 267 3.65 -0.86 16.59
N ILE A 268 3.68 -0.03 17.62
CA ILE A 268 2.70 1.04 17.82
C ILE A 268 3.36 2.37 17.47
N GLU A 269 2.74 3.12 16.55
CA GLU A 269 3.24 4.42 16.09
C GLU A 269 2.08 5.39 15.84
N GLY A 270 2.11 6.55 16.50
CA GLY A 270 1.06 7.55 16.41
C GLY A 270 -0.22 7.14 17.11
N GLU A 271 -1.34 7.61 16.59
CA GLU A 271 -2.70 7.37 17.08
C GLU A 271 -3.61 6.84 15.97
N ASP A 272 -4.71 6.24 16.36
CA ASP A 272 -5.79 5.89 15.44
C ASP A 272 -6.43 7.17 14.90
N ASP A 273 -6.59 7.27 13.58
CA ASP A 273 -7.38 8.36 13.03
C ASP A 273 -8.88 7.99 12.93
N LYS A 274 -9.67 8.96 12.47
CA LYS A 274 -11.13 8.76 12.36
C LYS A 274 -11.53 7.94 11.13
N LEU A 275 -10.63 7.74 10.16
CA LEU A 275 -10.97 7.09 8.90
C LEU A 275 -10.42 5.65 8.83
N LEU A 276 -9.15 5.46 8.57
CA LEU A 276 -8.57 4.12 8.38
C LEU A 276 -7.30 3.84 9.17
N LEU A 277 -6.42 4.83 9.33
CA LEU A 277 -5.10 4.63 9.93
C LEU A 277 -5.20 4.13 11.36
N ARG A 278 -4.39 3.12 11.67
CA ARG A 278 -4.25 2.56 13.02
C ARG A 278 -2.86 2.84 13.57
N ALA A 279 -2.80 3.08 14.87
CA ALA A 279 -1.56 3.19 15.61
C ALA A 279 -0.75 1.89 15.57
N ASP A 280 -1.43 0.76 15.63
CA ASP A 280 -0.81 -0.55 15.46
C ASP A 280 -0.43 -0.76 13.99
N LYS A 281 0.88 -0.75 13.70
CA LYS A 281 1.46 -0.92 12.35
C LYS A 281 1.64 -2.39 11.97
N THR A 282 1.21 -3.32 12.83
CA THR A 282 1.29 -4.76 12.54
C THR A 282 -0.02 -5.29 11.96
N PRO A 283 0.00 -5.92 10.79
CA PRO A 283 -1.23 -6.30 10.08
C PRO A 283 -1.98 -7.44 10.76
N ASN A 284 -1.31 -8.30 11.53
CA ASN A 284 -1.88 -9.52 12.09
C ASN A 284 -1.85 -9.61 13.64
N ALA A 285 -1.82 -8.47 14.35
CA ALA A 285 -1.87 -8.47 15.81
C ALA A 285 -3.13 -9.16 16.37
N ASN A 286 -4.28 -8.98 15.71
CA ASN A 286 -5.53 -9.63 16.11
C ASN A 286 -5.48 -11.17 15.91
N GLY A 287 -4.82 -11.64 14.85
CA GLY A 287 -4.61 -13.09 14.65
C GLY A 287 -3.76 -13.70 15.76
N LEU A 288 -2.71 -13.02 16.19
CA LEU A 288 -1.89 -13.47 17.32
C LEU A 288 -2.70 -13.54 18.63
N LYS A 289 -3.56 -12.55 18.90
CA LYS A 289 -4.46 -12.57 20.06
C LYS A 289 -5.43 -13.75 20.00
N LEU A 290 -5.96 -14.10 18.84
CA LEU A 290 -6.81 -15.29 18.65
C LEU A 290 -6.07 -16.59 18.96
N LEU A 291 -4.76 -16.67 18.70
CA LEU A 291 -3.92 -17.78 19.07
C LEU A 291 -3.51 -17.76 20.56
N GLY A 292 -3.84 -16.73 21.31
CA GLY A 292 -3.41 -16.53 22.69
C GLY A 292 -1.93 -16.16 22.82
N ILE A 293 -1.33 -15.59 21.77
CA ILE A 293 0.03 -15.08 21.77
C ILE A 293 -0.03 -13.60 22.15
N GLU A 294 0.53 -13.27 23.32
CA GLU A 294 0.49 -11.91 23.85
C GLU A 294 1.68 -11.07 23.40
N PRO A 295 1.56 -9.73 23.41
CA PRO A 295 2.71 -8.87 23.17
C PRO A 295 3.74 -9.04 24.27
N ILE A 296 5.01 -8.87 23.90
CA ILE A 296 6.13 -8.91 24.84
C ILE A 296 5.92 -7.90 25.98
N ASN A 297 6.16 -8.31 27.19
CA ASN A 297 6.02 -7.49 28.38
C ASN A 297 7.23 -7.64 29.30
N GLY A 298 7.31 -6.80 30.37
CA GLY A 298 8.43 -6.80 31.29
C GLY A 298 8.69 -8.18 31.93
N LYS A 299 7.65 -8.91 32.29
CA LYS A 299 7.79 -10.27 32.87
C LYS A 299 8.42 -11.26 31.91
N PHE A 300 8.07 -11.17 30.61
CA PHE A 300 8.66 -12.03 29.57
C PHE A 300 10.15 -11.68 29.37
N ILE A 301 10.46 -10.39 29.35
CA ILE A 301 11.85 -9.90 29.22
C ILE A 301 12.66 -10.33 30.45
N ASP A 302 12.15 -10.13 31.67
CA ASP A 302 12.83 -10.52 32.91
C ASP A 302 13.10 -12.03 32.94
N LYS A 303 12.18 -12.85 32.46
CA LYS A 303 12.36 -14.30 32.35
C LYS A 303 13.50 -14.67 31.39
N ILE A 304 13.62 -13.97 30.25
CA ILE A 304 14.74 -14.19 29.31
C ILE A 304 16.07 -13.71 29.91
N LEU A 305 16.09 -12.51 30.51
CA LEU A 305 17.34 -11.90 30.99
C LEU A 305 17.88 -12.58 32.26
N ASN A 306 17.01 -13.00 33.16
CA ASN A 306 17.37 -13.56 34.45
C ASN A 306 17.54 -15.10 34.41
N LYS A 307 17.40 -15.75 33.24
CA LYS A 307 17.51 -17.19 33.08
C LYS A 307 16.60 -17.98 34.03
N GLN A 308 15.43 -17.44 34.35
CA GLN A 308 14.39 -18.05 35.19
C GLN A 308 13.26 -18.62 34.36
#